data_e3a0aca534ca0fe7808321c0083515c7
#
_entry.id   e3a0aca534ca0fe7808321c0083515c7
#
_cell.length_a   1.000
_cell.length_b   1.000
_cell.length_c   1.000
_cell.angle_alpha   90.00
_cell.angle_beta   90.00
_cell.angle_gamma   90.00
#
_symmetry.space_group_name_H-M   'P 1'
#
loop_
_entity.id
_entity.type
_entity.pdbx_description
1 polymer ?
#
loop_
_entity_poly.entity_id
_entity_poly.type
_entity_poly.pdbx_seq_one_letter_code
_entity_poly.pdbx_strand_id
1 'polypeptide(L)'
;MTAEQCQRCNKNAVEVISRKELFCAECFRVFVMQKQRKQMMSDDYYRDIFKVMYKDKIRSAEEAEQQNKNSTILIPLSFGSSSLMMLDIVHLTLLEQKMQHQKTGFNVDVLICYRESNDELLTNIQSNIRELSTVRYSENKDNIRFHTLCLDSMFEIDKELIDQVVLHNVEFTGRQVSINESEHANLSLKTVLTSCPNRSTKEDIIDFVTKHLVKKYAYQNGQKAILWGHSMTRLADEIISCVVKGRGAQISSKLNTTNLDVNYGSRFKNLYPLKDILLTEVDAYCALFDLSKYLIKYELQDSLLVNKLKKEKHIGNQRLAKNMTINELARKYFNDIEGEYFNVIATVLRTGDKLDEPLATLGEKHCRICKSTVHDDVSKWLRDITVNVGQPLESQLERDLHEKWATSHIGLETTAYYQLRDRVWEHGDDVDLCYGCIVTMQGVKNLNVPWPKNNEQELNEVLAEYSLE
;
A
#
# COMPACT_ATOMS: atom_id res chain seq x y z
N MET A 1 29.84 18.06 32.47
CA MET A 1 28.43 18.05 32.03
C MET A 1 27.85 16.73 32.52
N THR A 2 26.95 16.77 33.49
CA THR A 2 26.23 15.56 33.95
C THR A 2 25.44 15.04 32.77
N ALA A 3 25.68 13.78 32.36
CA ALA A 3 24.91 13.15 31.31
C ALA A 3 23.44 13.17 31.73
N GLU A 4 22.56 13.67 30.83
CA GLU A 4 21.13 13.64 31.07
C GLU A 4 20.65 12.20 31.25
N GLN A 5 19.81 11.96 32.27
CA GLN A 5 19.29 10.64 32.59
C GLN A 5 17.96 10.38 31.91
N CYS A 6 17.73 9.12 31.51
CA CYS A 6 16.48 8.68 30.96
C CYS A 6 15.31 8.99 31.90
N GLN A 7 14.30 9.70 31.39
CA GLN A 7 13.13 10.12 32.17
C GLN A 7 12.25 8.94 32.63
N ARG A 8 12.38 7.76 31.99
CA ARG A 8 11.57 6.59 32.31
C ARG A 8 12.15 5.71 33.40
N CYS A 9 13.45 5.43 33.36
CA CYS A 9 14.08 4.59 34.35
C CYS A 9 14.93 5.33 35.37
N ASN A 10 15.31 6.59 35.10
CA ASN A 10 16.20 7.43 35.92
C ASN A 10 17.54 6.75 36.29
N LYS A 11 18.00 5.81 35.45
CA LYS A 11 19.22 5.03 35.70
C LYS A 11 20.25 5.19 34.59
N ASN A 12 19.81 5.02 33.35
CA ASN A 12 20.69 4.97 32.18
C ASN A 12 20.82 6.33 31.51
N ALA A 13 21.94 6.56 30.83
CA ALA A 13 22.16 7.76 30.03
C ALA A 13 21.14 7.84 28.87
N VAL A 14 20.83 9.06 28.44
CA VAL A 14 19.95 9.32 27.32
C VAL A 14 20.67 9.05 26.02
N GLU A 15 20.01 8.25 25.15
CA GLU A 15 20.48 7.94 23.81
C GLU A 15 19.53 8.44 22.72
N VAL A 16 18.25 8.62 23.05
CA VAL A 16 17.20 9.05 22.10
C VAL A 16 16.31 10.11 22.73
N ILE A 17 15.97 11.14 21.94
CA ILE A 17 14.93 12.09 22.27
C ILE A 17 13.78 11.87 21.31
N SER A 18 12.63 11.42 21.81
CA SER A 18 11.42 11.21 21.00
C SER A 18 10.26 12.00 21.60
N ARG A 19 9.57 12.80 20.78
CA ARG A 19 8.40 13.59 21.19
C ARG A 19 8.61 14.40 22.47
N LYS A 20 9.81 14.96 22.65
CA LYS A 20 10.26 15.72 23.83
C LYS A 20 10.54 14.89 25.08
N GLU A 21 10.43 13.56 25.03
CA GLU A 21 10.84 12.66 26.12
C GLU A 21 12.27 12.14 25.90
N LEU A 22 13.00 11.97 26.99
CA LEU A 22 14.38 11.50 27.02
C LEU A 22 14.43 10.01 27.34
N PHE A 23 14.97 9.19 26.43
CA PHE A 23 15.01 7.73 26.57
C PHE A 23 16.45 7.20 26.53
N CYS A 24 16.72 6.16 27.32
CA CYS A 24 17.80 5.20 27.02
C CYS A 24 17.32 4.15 26.01
N ALA A 25 18.23 3.39 25.41
CA ALA A 25 17.90 2.38 24.38
C ALA A 25 16.82 1.41 24.84
N GLU A 26 16.95 0.83 26.05
CA GLU A 26 16.00 -0.15 26.57
C GLU A 26 14.60 0.41 26.80
N CYS A 27 14.51 1.60 27.40
CA CYS A 27 13.21 2.25 27.60
C CYS A 27 12.56 2.66 26.28
N PHE A 28 13.38 3.06 25.30
CA PHE A 28 12.90 3.34 23.96
C PHE A 28 12.39 2.09 23.25
N ARG A 29 13.10 0.95 23.36
CA ARG A 29 12.62 -0.34 22.86
C ARG A 29 11.24 -0.69 23.41
N VAL A 30 11.08 -0.62 24.72
CA VAL A 30 9.79 -0.89 25.39
C VAL A 30 8.69 0.05 24.90
N PHE A 31 9.01 1.35 24.74
CA PHE A 31 8.06 2.33 24.23
C PHE A 31 7.53 1.99 22.83
N VAL A 32 8.41 1.67 21.88
CA VAL A 32 7.98 1.31 20.51
C VAL A 32 7.30 -0.05 20.44
N MET A 33 7.78 -1.04 21.23
CA MET A 33 7.12 -2.34 21.35
C MET A 33 5.68 -2.23 21.87
N GLN A 34 5.45 -1.40 22.88
CA GLN A 34 4.11 -1.19 23.43
C GLN A 34 3.16 -0.60 22.38
N LYS A 35 3.63 0.35 21.56
CA LYS A 35 2.84 0.93 20.47
C LYS A 35 2.49 -0.10 19.42
N GLN A 36 3.46 -0.89 18.97
CA GLN A 36 3.22 -1.95 17.99
C GLN A 36 2.23 -2.99 18.54
N ARG A 37 2.41 -3.45 19.76
CA ARG A 37 1.52 -4.42 20.42
C ARG A 37 0.10 -3.89 20.60
N LYS A 38 -0.04 -2.60 20.92
CA LYS A 38 -1.36 -1.97 21.00
C LYS A 38 -2.14 -2.13 19.69
N GLN A 39 -1.49 -1.92 18.54
CA GLN A 39 -2.11 -2.12 17.24
C GLN A 39 -2.39 -3.61 16.97
N MET A 40 -1.47 -4.51 17.32
CA MET A 40 -1.66 -5.97 17.19
C MET A 40 -2.76 -6.53 18.11
N MET A 41 -3.23 -5.77 19.08
CA MET A 41 -4.30 -6.14 20.02
C MET A 41 -5.52 -5.22 19.89
N SER A 42 -5.68 -4.55 18.75
CA SER A 42 -6.68 -3.49 18.56
C SER A 42 -8.14 -3.98 18.62
N ASP A 43 -8.40 -5.18 18.15
CA ASP A 43 -9.72 -5.81 18.20
C ASP A 43 -9.66 -7.29 18.61
N ASP A 44 -10.81 -7.94 18.74
CA ASP A 44 -10.89 -9.33 19.16
C ASP A 44 -10.29 -10.29 18.12
N TYR A 45 -10.47 -10.00 16.83
CA TYR A 45 -9.90 -10.79 15.75
C TYR A 45 -8.37 -10.87 15.83
N TYR A 46 -7.71 -9.71 16.02
CA TYR A 46 -6.25 -9.67 16.18
C TYR A 46 -5.80 -10.27 17.49
N ARG A 47 -6.56 -10.06 18.58
CA ARG A 47 -6.26 -10.71 19.86
C ARG A 47 -6.25 -12.23 19.77
N ASP A 48 -7.17 -12.81 19.02
CA ASP A 48 -7.25 -14.26 18.81
C ASP A 48 -6.09 -14.80 17.97
N ILE A 49 -5.53 -13.99 17.06
CA ILE A 49 -4.35 -14.37 16.29
C ILE A 49 -3.06 -14.28 17.13
N PHE A 50 -2.86 -13.17 17.83
CA PHE A 50 -1.56 -12.86 18.44
C PHE A 50 -1.40 -13.38 19.89
N LYS A 51 -2.47 -13.76 20.56
CA LYS A 51 -2.40 -14.35 21.89
C LYS A 51 -2.15 -15.85 21.82
N VAL A 52 -1.42 -16.34 22.81
CA VAL A 52 -1.32 -17.77 23.05
C VAL A 52 -2.67 -18.30 23.56
N MET A 53 -3.24 -19.28 22.86
CA MET A 53 -4.49 -19.91 23.25
C MET A 53 -4.27 -21.04 24.25
N TYR A 54 -5.17 -21.14 25.21
CA TYR A 54 -5.19 -22.12 26.28
C TYR A 54 -6.52 -22.86 26.34
N LYS A 55 -6.52 -24.04 26.95
CA LYS A 55 -7.69 -24.89 27.14
C LYS A 55 -8.90 -24.15 27.74
N ASP A 56 -8.64 -23.23 28.68
CA ASP A 56 -9.71 -22.49 29.39
C ASP A 56 -10.62 -21.64 28.50
N LYS A 57 -10.16 -21.33 27.28
CA LYS A 57 -10.92 -20.52 26.30
C LYS A 57 -11.46 -21.32 25.13
N ILE A 58 -11.03 -22.56 24.97
CA ILE A 58 -11.37 -23.45 23.87
C ILE A 58 -11.73 -24.82 24.46
N ARG A 59 -12.65 -25.51 23.82
CA ARG A 59 -13.25 -26.77 24.32
C ARG A 59 -12.25 -27.90 24.61
N SER A 60 -11.10 -27.94 23.91
CA SER A 60 -10.06 -28.94 24.15
C SER A 60 -8.64 -28.36 24.08
N ALA A 61 -7.68 -29.04 24.72
CA ALA A 61 -6.26 -28.67 24.63
C ALA A 61 -5.70 -28.85 23.22
N GLU A 62 -6.22 -29.84 22.49
CA GLU A 62 -5.84 -30.15 21.11
C GLU A 62 -6.28 -29.05 20.15
N GLU A 63 -7.51 -28.56 20.29
CA GLU A 63 -8.02 -27.41 19.50
C GLU A 63 -7.19 -26.15 19.75
N ALA A 64 -6.84 -25.86 21.03
CA ALA A 64 -6.00 -24.72 21.35
C ALA A 64 -4.61 -24.82 20.71
N GLU A 65 -4.00 -26.00 20.74
CA GLU A 65 -2.70 -26.24 20.10
C GLU A 65 -2.80 -26.15 18.57
N GLN A 66 -3.85 -26.68 17.99
CA GLN A 66 -4.09 -26.60 16.56
C GLN A 66 -4.33 -25.15 16.12
N GLN A 67 -5.08 -24.37 16.89
CA GLN A 67 -5.28 -22.94 16.61
C GLN A 67 -3.97 -22.16 16.66
N ASN A 68 -3.14 -22.37 17.68
CA ASN A 68 -1.82 -21.75 17.78
C ASN A 68 -0.91 -22.11 16.57
N LYS A 69 -0.95 -23.37 16.11
CA LYS A 69 -0.20 -23.83 14.93
C LYS A 69 -0.73 -23.26 13.61
N ASN A 70 -2.05 -23.11 13.48
CA ASN A 70 -2.70 -22.68 12.26
C ASN A 70 -2.78 -21.13 12.14
N SER A 71 -2.56 -20.39 13.23
CA SER A 71 -2.51 -18.94 13.21
C SER A 71 -1.22 -18.47 12.54
N THR A 72 -1.27 -18.23 11.23
CA THR A 72 -0.13 -17.73 10.45
C THR A 72 -0.43 -16.36 9.92
N ILE A 73 0.55 -15.46 10.04
CA ILE A 73 0.50 -14.09 9.55
C ILE A 73 1.56 -13.86 8.48
N LEU A 74 1.30 -12.92 7.57
CA LEU A 74 2.22 -12.54 6.51
C LEU A 74 2.88 -11.19 6.82
N ILE A 75 4.21 -11.13 6.69
CA ILE A 75 4.97 -9.88 6.76
C ILE A 75 5.67 -9.65 5.42
N PRO A 76 5.22 -8.68 4.60
CA PRO A 76 5.97 -8.24 3.44
C PRO A 76 7.24 -7.50 3.88
N LEU A 77 8.41 -8.07 3.58
CA LEU A 77 9.70 -7.51 3.96
C LEU A 77 10.37 -6.84 2.76
N SER A 78 10.42 -5.51 2.78
CA SER A 78 11.09 -4.70 1.74
C SER A 78 12.55 -4.38 2.05
N PHE A 79 13.08 -4.82 3.19
CA PHE A 79 14.37 -4.40 3.75
C PHE A 79 14.51 -2.88 3.95
N GLY A 80 13.41 -2.16 4.06
CA GLY A 80 13.38 -0.80 4.59
C GLY A 80 13.35 -0.79 6.11
N SER A 81 13.73 0.31 6.75
CA SER A 81 13.83 0.43 8.22
C SER A 81 12.53 0.02 8.93
N SER A 82 11.37 0.46 8.43
CA SER A 82 10.08 0.16 9.06
C SER A 82 9.73 -1.35 9.02
N SER A 83 9.96 -2.02 7.89
CA SER A 83 9.66 -3.45 7.78
C SER A 83 10.62 -4.32 8.61
N LEU A 84 11.89 -3.92 8.70
CA LEU A 84 12.89 -4.59 9.55
C LEU A 84 12.57 -4.43 11.03
N MET A 85 12.30 -3.20 11.49
CA MET A 85 11.89 -2.94 12.87
C MET A 85 10.64 -3.72 13.25
N MET A 86 9.61 -3.72 12.38
CA MET A 86 8.37 -4.46 12.63
C MET A 86 8.63 -5.96 12.83
N LEU A 87 9.43 -6.58 11.96
CA LEU A 87 9.80 -7.98 12.06
C LEU A 87 10.61 -8.27 13.34
N ASP A 88 11.54 -7.39 13.70
CA ASP A 88 12.35 -7.52 14.92
C ASP A 88 11.49 -7.51 16.20
N ILE A 89 10.51 -6.60 16.28
CA ILE A 89 9.60 -6.55 17.42
C ILE A 89 8.66 -7.77 17.45
N VAL A 90 8.23 -8.28 16.30
CA VAL A 90 7.46 -9.53 16.22
C VAL A 90 8.28 -10.70 16.70
N HIS A 91 9.56 -10.80 16.33
CA HIS A 91 10.49 -11.78 16.84
C HIS A 91 10.61 -11.72 18.37
N LEU A 92 10.80 -10.53 18.95
CA LEU A 92 10.85 -10.34 20.40
C LEU A 92 9.53 -10.73 21.08
N THR A 93 8.40 -10.50 20.45
CA THR A 93 7.09 -10.91 20.96
C THR A 93 6.97 -12.45 21.01
N LEU A 94 7.44 -13.16 19.99
CA LEU A 94 7.48 -14.63 19.99
C LEU A 94 8.43 -15.18 21.06
N LEU A 95 9.59 -14.55 21.29
CA LEU A 95 10.51 -14.92 22.35
C LEU A 95 9.87 -14.78 23.74
N GLU A 96 9.21 -13.65 23.99
CA GLU A 96 8.50 -13.47 25.27
C GLU A 96 7.41 -14.52 25.48
N GLN A 97 6.64 -14.86 24.42
CA GLN A 97 5.65 -15.93 24.50
C GLN A 97 6.28 -17.28 24.84
N LYS A 98 7.41 -17.62 24.21
CA LYS A 98 8.17 -18.87 24.55
C LYS A 98 8.64 -18.86 25.99
N MET A 99 9.16 -17.74 26.48
CA MET A 99 9.65 -17.63 27.87
C MET A 99 8.51 -17.73 28.88
N GLN A 100 7.37 -17.09 28.62
CA GLN A 100 6.25 -17.03 29.58
C GLN A 100 5.35 -18.26 29.50
N HIS A 101 5.16 -18.82 28.30
CA HIS A 101 4.12 -19.82 28.03
C HIS A 101 4.67 -21.16 27.51
N GLN A 102 5.97 -21.25 27.26
CA GLN A 102 6.63 -22.44 26.66
C GLN A 102 6.11 -22.77 25.24
N LYS A 103 5.32 -21.88 24.64
CA LYS A 103 4.72 -22.01 23.31
C LYS A 103 4.44 -20.62 22.71
N THR A 104 4.20 -20.57 21.39
CA THR A 104 3.83 -19.36 20.66
C THR A 104 2.37 -19.41 20.24
N GLY A 105 1.73 -18.25 20.11
CA GLY A 105 0.34 -18.13 19.66
C GLY A 105 0.18 -18.12 18.15
N PHE A 106 1.26 -17.83 17.39
CA PHE A 106 1.20 -17.66 15.94
C PHE A 106 2.53 -17.95 15.27
N ASN A 107 2.48 -18.13 13.95
CA ASN A 107 3.61 -18.26 13.06
C ASN A 107 3.69 -17.08 12.09
N VAL A 108 4.85 -16.87 11.51
CA VAL A 108 5.14 -15.75 10.62
C VAL A 108 5.74 -16.24 9.32
N ASP A 109 5.07 -15.92 8.21
CA ASP A 109 5.66 -16.02 6.88
C ASP A 109 6.17 -14.64 6.47
N VAL A 110 7.44 -14.54 6.15
CA VAL A 110 8.08 -13.30 5.68
C VAL A 110 8.22 -13.40 4.18
N LEU A 111 7.53 -12.53 3.44
CA LEU A 111 7.54 -12.53 1.99
C LEU A 111 8.38 -11.38 1.44
N ILE A 112 9.38 -11.71 0.63
CA ILE A 112 10.24 -10.75 -0.05
C ILE A 112 9.92 -10.76 -1.53
N CYS A 113 9.39 -9.64 -2.05
CA CYS A 113 9.15 -9.45 -3.46
C CYS A 113 10.39 -8.84 -4.14
N TYR A 114 10.83 -9.42 -5.25
CA TYR A 114 12.01 -8.96 -6.01
C TYR A 114 11.73 -8.91 -7.50
N ARG A 115 12.58 -8.22 -8.25
CA ARG A 115 12.58 -8.19 -9.73
C ARG A 115 13.82 -8.90 -10.27
N GLU A 116 13.68 -9.66 -11.33
CA GLU A 116 14.77 -10.44 -11.94
C GLU A 116 15.92 -9.58 -12.49
N SER A 117 15.70 -8.30 -12.71
CA SER A 117 16.64 -7.45 -13.46
C SER A 117 17.93 -7.04 -12.72
N ASN A 118 18.21 -7.59 -11.51
CA ASN A 118 19.38 -7.17 -10.73
C ASN A 118 19.93 -8.30 -9.86
N ASP A 119 20.93 -9.02 -10.38
CA ASP A 119 21.58 -10.14 -9.70
C ASP A 119 22.29 -9.72 -8.39
N GLU A 120 22.86 -8.52 -8.33
CA GLU A 120 23.49 -7.99 -7.12
C GLU A 120 22.47 -7.79 -6.01
N LEU A 121 21.30 -7.23 -6.34
CA LEU A 121 20.22 -7.06 -5.38
C LEU A 121 19.73 -8.40 -4.85
N LEU A 122 19.57 -9.39 -5.73
CA LEU A 122 19.13 -10.73 -5.35
C LEU A 122 20.14 -11.40 -4.42
N THR A 123 21.42 -11.27 -4.72
CA THR A 123 22.52 -11.78 -3.86
C THR A 123 22.46 -11.13 -2.47
N ASN A 124 22.28 -9.82 -2.40
CA ASN A 124 22.14 -9.09 -1.13
C ASN A 124 20.92 -9.55 -0.35
N ILE A 125 19.77 -9.73 -1.00
CA ILE A 125 18.54 -10.25 -0.39
C ILE A 125 18.81 -11.64 0.20
N GLN A 126 19.40 -12.56 -0.56
CA GLN A 126 19.69 -13.92 -0.10
C GLN A 126 20.67 -13.95 1.08
N SER A 127 21.70 -13.10 1.06
CA SER A 127 22.65 -12.94 2.17
C SER A 127 21.94 -12.46 3.43
N ASN A 128 21.11 -11.42 3.32
CA ASN A 128 20.34 -10.90 4.45
C ASN A 128 19.35 -11.93 5.01
N ILE A 129 18.64 -12.66 4.14
CA ILE A 129 17.73 -13.74 4.58
C ILE A 129 18.51 -14.80 5.37
N ARG A 130 19.67 -15.23 4.87
CA ARG A 130 20.51 -16.22 5.54
C ARG A 130 20.94 -15.74 6.93
N GLU A 131 21.45 -14.51 7.04
CA GLU A 131 21.90 -13.96 8.32
C GLU A 131 20.73 -13.75 9.31
N LEU A 132 19.58 -13.23 8.83
CA LEU A 132 18.39 -13.07 9.66
C LEU A 132 17.87 -14.43 10.18
N SER A 133 17.79 -15.44 9.32
CA SER A 133 17.24 -16.74 9.69
C SER A 133 18.17 -17.57 10.58
N THR A 134 19.49 -17.53 10.34
CA THR A 134 20.45 -18.40 11.04
C THR A 134 21.11 -17.75 12.25
N VAL A 135 21.19 -16.42 12.29
CA VAL A 135 21.86 -15.69 13.37
C VAL A 135 20.84 -14.91 14.20
N ARG A 136 20.19 -13.90 13.60
CA ARG A 136 19.38 -12.96 14.37
C ARG A 136 18.10 -13.56 14.92
N TYR A 137 17.38 -14.35 14.13
CA TYR A 137 16.10 -14.97 14.50
C TYR A 137 16.18 -16.47 14.69
N SER A 138 17.37 -16.99 14.94
CA SER A 138 17.65 -18.43 15.10
C SER A 138 16.78 -19.11 16.18
N GLU A 139 16.46 -18.40 17.27
CA GLU A 139 15.61 -18.91 18.36
C GLU A 139 14.13 -19.09 17.94
N ASN A 140 13.72 -18.41 16.88
CA ASN A 140 12.36 -18.51 16.32
C ASN A 140 12.33 -19.12 14.90
N LYS A 141 13.36 -19.88 14.51
CA LYS A 141 13.47 -20.50 13.18
C LYS A 141 12.26 -21.36 12.79
N ASP A 142 11.62 -21.99 13.78
CA ASP A 142 10.46 -22.84 13.54
C ASP A 142 9.16 -22.04 13.35
N ASN A 143 9.14 -20.78 13.80
CA ASN A 143 7.97 -19.91 13.74
C ASN A 143 8.09 -18.81 12.67
N ILE A 144 9.31 -18.48 12.21
CA ILE A 144 9.55 -17.45 11.20
C ILE A 144 10.13 -18.12 9.96
N ARG A 145 9.38 -18.08 8.86
CA ARG A 145 9.77 -18.67 7.57
C ARG A 145 9.92 -17.59 6.53
N PHE A 146 10.98 -17.65 5.73
CA PHE A 146 11.26 -16.68 4.68
C PHE A 146 10.92 -17.25 3.31
N HIS A 147 10.19 -16.44 2.52
CA HIS A 147 9.77 -16.76 1.16
C HIS A 147 10.15 -15.62 0.22
N THR A 148 10.54 -15.97 -0.99
CA THR A 148 10.85 -15.00 -2.05
C THR A 148 9.87 -15.15 -3.20
N LEU A 149 9.42 -14.04 -3.78
CA LEU A 149 8.48 -14.02 -4.88
C LEU A 149 8.95 -13.03 -5.95
N CYS A 150 9.09 -13.50 -7.18
CA CYS A 150 9.41 -12.62 -8.30
C CYS A 150 8.16 -11.83 -8.71
N LEU A 151 8.31 -10.52 -8.94
CA LEU A 151 7.19 -9.67 -9.39
C LEU A 151 6.72 -10.04 -10.81
N ASP A 152 7.60 -10.60 -11.64
CA ASP A 152 7.24 -11.06 -12.99
C ASP A 152 6.28 -12.25 -12.96
N SER A 153 6.19 -13.00 -11.85
CA SER A 153 5.25 -14.12 -11.68
C SER A 153 3.79 -13.71 -11.85
N MET A 154 3.45 -12.43 -11.68
CA MET A 154 2.11 -11.93 -11.96
C MET A 154 1.68 -12.14 -13.42
N PHE A 155 2.64 -12.10 -14.34
CA PHE A 155 2.40 -12.22 -15.78
C PHE A 155 2.61 -13.64 -16.31
N GLU A 156 3.16 -14.55 -15.49
CA GLU A 156 3.49 -15.92 -15.89
C GLU A 156 2.37 -16.92 -15.57
N ILE A 157 1.62 -16.68 -14.50
CA ILE A 157 0.71 -17.66 -13.88
C ILE A 157 -0.51 -17.92 -14.75
N ASP A 158 -0.97 -16.92 -15.53
CA ASP A 158 -2.19 -17.04 -16.33
C ASP A 158 -1.99 -16.48 -17.75
N LYS A 159 -1.11 -17.10 -18.53
CA LYS A 159 -0.87 -16.66 -19.93
C LYS A 159 -2.14 -16.67 -20.79
N GLU A 160 -3.12 -17.50 -20.44
CA GLU A 160 -4.42 -17.59 -21.13
C GLU A 160 -5.42 -16.50 -20.68
N LEU A 161 -5.13 -15.81 -19.57
CA LEU A 161 -6.04 -14.88 -18.90
C LEU A 161 -5.50 -13.44 -18.88
N ILE A 162 -4.73 -13.04 -19.90
CA ILE A 162 -4.21 -11.69 -19.98
C ILE A 162 -5.10 -10.84 -20.87
N ASP A 163 -5.68 -9.81 -20.28
CA ASP A 163 -6.39 -8.76 -21.01
C ASP A 163 -5.43 -7.64 -21.39
N GLN A 164 -5.58 -7.14 -22.58
CA GLN A 164 -4.92 -5.92 -22.98
C GLN A 164 -5.85 -4.73 -22.73
N VAL A 165 -5.49 -3.92 -21.74
CA VAL A 165 -6.18 -2.66 -21.50
C VAL A 165 -5.72 -1.64 -22.53
N VAL A 166 -6.58 -1.32 -23.48
CA VAL A 166 -6.31 -0.37 -24.55
C VAL A 166 -6.97 0.97 -24.23
N LEU A 167 -6.17 2.01 -24.15
CA LEU A 167 -6.66 3.39 -23.98
C LEU A 167 -6.69 4.06 -25.36
N HIS A 168 -7.88 4.21 -25.93
CA HIS A 168 -8.04 4.94 -27.18
C HIS A 168 -8.14 6.46 -26.92
N ASN A 169 -7.30 7.24 -27.58
CA ASN A 169 -7.56 8.67 -27.71
C ASN A 169 -8.64 8.86 -28.78
N VAL A 170 -9.85 9.14 -28.34
CA VAL A 170 -10.84 9.73 -29.23
C VAL A 170 -10.47 11.21 -29.36
N GLU A 171 -10.38 11.72 -30.60
CA GLU A 171 -9.68 12.96 -30.95
C GLU A 171 -9.98 14.20 -30.09
N PHE A 172 -11.08 14.26 -29.36
CA PHE A 172 -11.46 15.47 -28.67
C PHE A 172 -12.03 15.36 -27.26
N THR A 173 -12.40 14.19 -26.76
CA THR A 173 -13.26 14.17 -25.56
C THR A 173 -12.85 13.23 -24.44
N GLY A 174 -11.76 12.61 -24.55
CA GLY A 174 -11.38 11.67 -23.52
C GLY A 174 -10.91 10.36 -24.11
N ARG A 175 -10.51 9.49 -23.22
CA ARG A 175 -9.94 8.20 -23.58
C ARG A 175 -11.02 7.15 -23.38
N GLN A 176 -11.32 6.45 -24.44
CA GLN A 176 -12.09 5.23 -24.36
C GLN A 176 -11.15 4.12 -23.92
N VAL A 177 -11.56 3.34 -22.93
CA VAL A 177 -10.84 2.17 -22.49
C VAL A 177 -11.57 0.96 -23.03
N SER A 178 -10.90 0.18 -23.84
CA SER A 178 -11.39 -1.11 -24.31
C SER A 178 -10.48 -2.25 -23.88
N ILE A 179 -11.01 -3.45 -23.87
CA ILE A 179 -10.22 -4.65 -23.64
C ILE A 179 -10.14 -5.42 -24.94
N ASN A 180 -8.94 -5.63 -25.42
CA ASN A 180 -8.69 -6.50 -26.55
C ASN A 180 -8.01 -7.76 -26.04
N GLU A 181 -8.53 -8.92 -26.43
CA GLU A 181 -7.81 -10.17 -26.27
C GLU A 181 -6.60 -10.14 -27.20
N SER A 182 -5.41 -10.14 -26.65
CA SER A 182 -4.19 -10.19 -27.46
C SER A 182 -3.60 -11.58 -27.47
N GLU A 183 -3.29 -12.05 -28.68
CA GLU A 183 -2.47 -13.24 -28.86
C GLU A 183 -1.06 -12.96 -28.31
N HIS A 184 -0.67 -13.71 -27.31
CA HIS A 184 0.68 -14.10 -26.88
C HIS A 184 1.85 -13.16 -27.19
N ALA A 185 1.94 -12.00 -26.60
CA ALA A 185 3.20 -11.29 -26.45
C ALA A 185 3.95 -11.82 -25.22
N ASN A 186 5.28 -11.86 -25.27
CA ASN A 186 6.13 -12.13 -24.10
C ASN A 186 5.93 -11.02 -23.05
N LEU A 187 4.97 -11.21 -22.15
CA LEU A 187 4.57 -10.24 -21.17
C LEU A 187 5.46 -10.38 -19.93
N SER A 188 6.14 -9.34 -19.60
CA SER A 188 6.93 -9.21 -18.37
C SER A 188 6.70 -7.85 -17.75
N LEU A 189 6.90 -7.73 -16.44
CA LEU A 189 6.89 -6.45 -15.77
C LEU A 189 7.86 -5.46 -16.44
N LYS A 190 8.99 -5.93 -16.94
CA LYS A 190 9.96 -5.13 -17.68
C LYS A 190 9.35 -4.49 -18.93
N THR A 191 8.57 -5.25 -19.70
CA THR A 191 7.89 -4.74 -20.91
C THR A 191 6.89 -3.64 -20.53
N VAL A 192 6.06 -3.87 -19.52
CA VAL A 192 5.10 -2.88 -19.02
C VAL A 192 5.81 -1.61 -18.54
N LEU A 193 6.85 -1.73 -17.73
CA LEU A 193 7.61 -0.59 -17.22
C LEU A 193 8.35 0.18 -18.32
N THR A 194 8.76 -0.49 -19.41
CA THR A 194 9.40 0.17 -20.54
C THR A 194 8.44 1.05 -21.32
N SER A 195 7.17 0.65 -21.43
CA SER A 195 6.12 1.45 -22.07
C SER A 195 5.72 2.68 -21.25
N CYS A 196 6.04 2.72 -19.95
CA CYS A 196 5.71 3.84 -19.07
C CYS A 196 6.74 4.97 -19.17
N PRO A 197 6.37 6.17 -19.64
CA PRO A 197 7.34 7.25 -19.88
C PRO A 197 7.80 7.93 -18.61
N ASN A 198 6.94 8.04 -17.61
CA ASN A 198 7.25 8.76 -16.39
C ASN A 198 7.53 7.84 -15.18
N ARG A 199 8.31 8.36 -14.24
CA ARG A 199 8.73 7.61 -13.05
C ARG A 199 7.57 7.34 -12.09
N SER A 200 6.61 8.27 -11.99
CA SER A 200 5.45 8.12 -11.11
C SER A 200 4.57 6.94 -11.54
N THR A 201 4.31 6.81 -12.85
CA THR A 201 3.56 5.66 -13.39
C THR A 201 4.29 4.33 -13.12
N LYS A 202 5.63 4.29 -13.33
CA LYS A 202 6.43 3.09 -13.03
C LYS A 202 6.34 2.70 -11.55
N GLU A 203 6.45 3.68 -10.67
CA GLU A 203 6.34 3.46 -9.22
C GLU A 203 4.96 2.92 -8.84
N ASP A 204 3.89 3.49 -9.40
CA ASP A 204 2.52 3.05 -9.15
C ASP A 204 2.26 1.62 -9.62
N ILE A 205 2.73 1.26 -10.82
CA ILE A 205 2.59 -0.10 -11.35
C ILE A 205 3.32 -1.12 -10.48
N ILE A 206 4.55 -0.80 -10.06
CA ILE A 206 5.31 -1.68 -9.15
C ILE A 206 4.57 -1.85 -7.82
N ASP A 207 4.00 -0.77 -7.28
CA ASP A 207 3.22 -0.83 -6.04
C ASP A 207 1.98 -1.72 -6.18
N PHE A 208 1.24 -1.59 -7.29
CA PHE A 208 0.06 -2.42 -7.57
C PHE A 208 0.42 -3.89 -7.69
N VAL A 209 1.42 -4.21 -8.51
CA VAL A 209 1.89 -5.58 -8.70
C VAL A 209 2.33 -6.18 -7.38
N THR A 210 3.12 -5.44 -6.59
CA THR A 210 3.60 -5.90 -5.29
C THR A 210 2.45 -6.17 -4.32
N LYS A 211 1.53 -5.21 -4.17
CA LYS A 211 0.37 -5.36 -3.28
C LYS A 211 -0.54 -6.50 -3.70
N HIS A 212 -0.78 -6.64 -5.01
CA HIS A 212 -1.58 -7.74 -5.55
C HIS A 212 -0.95 -9.11 -5.24
N LEU A 213 0.33 -9.29 -5.53
CA LEU A 213 1.02 -10.55 -5.28
C LEU A 213 1.10 -10.91 -3.79
N VAL A 214 1.35 -9.93 -2.93
CA VAL A 214 1.35 -10.14 -1.46
C VAL A 214 -0.02 -10.60 -0.99
N LYS A 215 -1.10 -9.96 -1.43
CA LYS A 215 -2.47 -10.33 -1.06
C LYS A 215 -2.89 -11.67 -1.65
N LYS A 216 -2.52 -11.96 -2.91
CA LYS A 216 -2.74 -13.26 -3.54
C LYS A 216 -2.02 -14.37 -2.79
N TYR A 217 -0.76 -14.15 -2.40
CA TYR A 217 0.01 -15.09 -1.57
C TYR A 217 -0.68 -15.35 -0.22
N ALA A 218 -1.16 -14.29 0.45
CA ALA A 218 -1.87 -14.41 1.72
C ALA A 218 -3.15 -15.25 1.58
N TYR A 219 -3.92 -15.03 0.53
CA TYR A 219 -5.13 -15.79 0.22
C TYR A 219 -4.82 -17.27 -0.02
N GLN A 220 -3.86 -17.57 -0.89
CA GLN A 220 -3.51 -18.94 -1.29
C GLN A 220 -2.95 -19.78 -0.12
N ASN A 221 -2.22 -19.12 0.80
CA ASN A 221 -1.60 -19.80 1.94
C ASN A 221 -2.41 -19.72 3.24
N GLY A 222 -3.67 -19.26 3.17
CA GLY A 222 -4.57 -19.22 4.32
C GLY A 222 -4.09 -18.32 5.46
N GLN A 223 -3.37 -17.25 5.15
CA GLN A 223 -2.90 -16.29 6.15
C GLN A 223 -4.07 -15.60 6.84
N LYS A 224 -3.95 -15.34 8.13
CA LYS A 224 -4.99 -14.67 8.91
C LYS A 224 -4.89 -13.14 8.84
N ALA A 225 -3.68 -12.61 8.75
CA ALA A 225 -3.44 -11.17 8.65
C ALA A 225 -2.19 -10.88 7.82
N ILE A 226 -2.18 -9.71 7.16
CA ILE A 226 -0.99 -9.13 6.54
C ILE A 226 -0.56 -7.95 7.43
N LEU A 227 0.69 -7.95 7.88
CA LEU A 227 1.27 -6.85 8.64
C LEU A 227 2.12 -5.98 7.72
N TRP A 228 1.61 -4.80 7.39
CA TRP A 228 2.31 -3.84 6.55
C TRP A 228 3.27 -2.97 7.36
N GLY A 229 4.53 -2.95 6.97
CA GLY A 229 5.58 -2.19 7.64
C GLY A 229 5.56 -0.69 7.29
N HIS A 230 4.41 -0.01 7.49
CA HIS A 230 4.29 1.43 7.26
C HIS A 230 4.26 2.17 8.60
N SER A 231 5.22 3.10 8.80
CA SER A 231 5.20 4.03 9.93
C SER A 231 4.10 5.07 9.77
N MET A 232 3.81 5.83 10.84
CA MET A 232 2.87 6.96 10.81
C MET A 232 3.19 7.92 9.66
N THR A 233 4.46 8.27 9.50
CA THR A 233 4.96 9.18 8.46
C THR A 233 4.70 8.62 7.06
N ARG A 234 4.94 7.31 6.87
CA ARG A 234 4.69 6.62 5.59
C ARG A 234 3.22 6.52 5.23
N LEU A 235 2.35 6.31 6.21
CA LEU A 235 0.90 6.34 5.98
C LEU A 235 0.41 7.74 5.62
N ALA A 236 0.94 8.77 6.27
CA ALA A 236 0.60 10.15 5.95
C ALA A 236 1.06 10.55 4.53
N ASP A 237 2.27 10.15 4.12
CA ASP A 237 2.76 10.42 2.75
C ASP A 237 1.90 9.70 1.70
N GLU A 238 1.45 8.49 1.99
CA GLU A 238 0.57 7.72 1.11
C GLU A 238 -0.82 8.37 0.98
N ILE A 239 -1.40 8.89 2.08
CA ILE A 239 -2.66 9.64 2.05
C ILE A 239 -2.56 10.86 1.12
N ILE A 240 -1.56 11.71 1.33
CA ILE A 240 -1.38 12.90 0.50
C ILE A 240 -1.10 12.54 -0.95
N SER A 241 -0.28 11.52 -1.19
CA SER A 241 -0.02 11.02 -2.55
C SER A 241 -1.30 10.52 -3.23
N CYS A 242 -2.19 9.84 -2.49
CA CYS A 242 -3.49 9.42 -3.01
C CYS A 242 -4.36 10.62 -3.40
N VAL A 243 -4.43 11.65 -2.55
CA VAL A 243 -5.19 12.88 -2.86
C VAL A 243 -4.67 13.55 -4.13
N VAL A 244 -3.34 13.77 -4.22
CA VAL A 244 -2.70 14.43 -5.37
C VAL A 244 -2.86 13.64 -6.67
N LYS A 245 -2.88 12.31 -6.59
CA LYS A 245 -3.08 11.41 -7.75
C LYS A 245 -4.55 11.19 -8.14
N GLY A 246 -5.50 11.87 -7.48
CA GLY A 246 -6.93 11.65 -7.71
C GLY A 246 -7.46 10.31 -7.22
N ARG A 247 -6.79 9.71 -6.22
CA ARG A 247 -7.14 8.42 -5.60
C ARG A 247 -7.72 8.57 -4.21
N GLY A 248 -8.33 9.71 -3.93
CA GLY A 248 -8.89 10.01 -2.61
C GLY A 248 -9.89 8.96 -2.13
N ALA A 249 -10.71 8.42 -3.01
CA ALA A 249 -11.66 7.35 -2.71
C ALA A 249 -11.01 6.04 -2.22
N GLN A 250 -9.71 5.83 -2.48
CA GLN A 250 -9.00 4.62 -2.04
C GLN A 250 -8.42 4.74 -0.62
N ILE A 251 -8.46 5.92 0.00
CA ILE A 251 -7.80 6.16 1.29
C ILE A 251 -8.45 5.32 2.39
N SER A 252 -9.79 5.30 2.46
CA SER A 252 -10.53 4.52 3.44
C SER A 252 -10.21 3.02 3.34
N SER A 253 -10.30 2.43 2.15
CA SER A 253 -10.00 1.01 1.94
C SER A 253 -8.54 0.66 2.21
N LYS A 254 -7.59 1.56 1.91
CA LYS A 254 -6.17 1.37 2.22
C LYS A 254 -5.85 1.40 3.71
N LEU A 255 -6.52 2.27 4.47
CA LEU A 255 -6.32 2.39 5.92
C LEU A 255 -7.19 1.43 6.73
N ASN A 256 -8.13 0.75 6.10
CA ASN A 256 -9.04 -0.16 6.78
C ASN A 256 -8.28 -1.35 7.37
N THR A 257 -8.36 -1.45 8.69
CA THR A 257 -7.79 -2.55 9.47
C THR A 257 -8.87 -3.40 10.15
N THR A 258 -10.13 -2.99 10.05
CA THR A 258 -11.25 -3.61 10.78
C THR A 258 -11.94 -4.70 9.98
N ASN A 259 -12.06 -4.50 8.65
CA ASN A 259 -12.77 -5.42 7.77
C ASN A 259 -11.83 -6.45 7.14
N LEU A 260 -12.38 -7.61 6.81
CA LEU A 260 -11.70 -8.60 5.98
C LEU A 260 -11.54 -8.06 4.55
N ASP A 261 -10.46 -8.44 3.87
CA ASP A 261 -10.18 -7.99 2.52
C ASP A 261 -11.12 -8.69 1.52
N VAL A 262 -12.19 -8.01 1.15
CA VAL A 262 -13.25 -8.55 0.27
C VAL A 262 -12.75 -8.86 -1.14
N ASN A 263 -11.75 -8.12 -1.63
CA ASN A 263 -11.17 -8.31 -2.96
C ASN A 263 -10.34 -9.60 -3.07
N TYR A 264 -10.08 -10.26 -1.95
CA TYR A 264 -9.32 -11.51 -1.85
C TYR A 264 -10.06 -12.54 -0.98
N GLY A 265 -11.36 -12.69 -1.19
CA GLY A 265 -12.16 -13.74 -0.60
C GLY A 265 -12.42 -13.63 0.90
N SER A 266 -12.29 -12.45 1.49
CA SER A 266 -12.61 -12.18 2.89
C SER A 266 -11.93 -13.14 3.91
N ARG A 267 -10.67 -13.54 3.64
CA ARG A 267 -9.96 -14.53 4.48
C ARG A 267 -8.96 -13.92 5.46
N PHE A 268 -8.50 -12.69 5.22
CA PHE A 268 -7.51 -12.03 6.05
C PHE A 268 -7.83 -10.54 6.23
N LYS A 269 -7.25 -9.95 7.28
CA LYS A 269 -7.27 -8.50 7.49
C LYS A 269 -5.90 -7.88 7.21
N ASN A 270 -5.90 -6.58 6.87
CA ASN A 270 -4.70 -5.78 6.75
C ASN A 270 -4.44 -5.02 8.05
N LEU A 271 -3.21 -5.03 8.55
CA LEU A 271 -2.83 -4.36 9.78
C LEU A 271 -1.58 -3.50 9.58
N TYR A 272 -1.56 -2.34 10.20
CA TYR A 272 -0.42 -1.41 10.23
C TYR A 272 0.13 -1.28 11.66
N PRO A 273 0.99 -2.21 12.10
CA PRO A 273 1.45 -2.22 13.49
C PRO A 273 2.25 -0.99 13.91
N LEU A 274 2.90 -0.32 12.94
CA LEU A 274 3.71 0.89 13.17
C LEU A 274 2.94 2.21 12.96
N LYS A 275 1.61 2.16 12.86
CA LYS A 275 0.75 3.32 12.62
C LYS A 275 0.95 4.47 13.63
N ASP A 276 1.33 4.16 14.86
CA ASP A 276 1.57 5.15 15.93
C ASP A 276 3.05 5.53 16.10
N ILE A 277 3.94 5.06 15.20
CA ILE A 277 5.39 5.23 15.30
C ILE A 277 5.88 6.11 14.14
N LEU A 278 6.66 7.14 14.46
CA LEU A 278 7.27 8.05 13.48
C LEU A 278 8.42 7.37 12.73
N LEU A 279 8.74 7.85 11.53
CA LEU A 279 9.87 7.31 10.76
C LEU A 279 11.21 7.55 11.46
N THR A 280 11.39 8.73 12.07
CA THR A 280 12.59 9.05 12.87
C THR A 280 12.73 8.12 14.08
N GLU A 281 11.62 7.71 14.71
CA GLU A 281 11.61 6.70 15.78
C GLU A 281 12.05 5.33 15.26
N VAL A 282 11.58 4.96 14.06
CA VAL A 282 11.99 3.72 13.38
C VAL A 282 13.46 3.70 13.03
N ASP A 283 13.97 4.81 12.49
CA ASP A 283 15.38 4.94 12.11
C ASP A 283 16.30 4.90 13.33
N ALA A 284 15.90 5.56 14.42
CA ALA A 284 16.61 5.48 15.70
C ALA A 284 16.66 4.04 16.24
N TYR A 285 15.54 3.31 16.17
CA TYR A 285 15.51 1.89 16.56
C TYR A 285 16.46 1.04 15.72
N CYS A 286 16.44 1.21 14.39
CA CYS A 286 17.33 0.47 13.50
C CYS A 286 18.80 0.75 13.77
N ALA A 287 19.13 1.98 14.12
CA ALA A 287 20.50 2.36 14.47
C ALA A 287 20.96 1.82 15.84
N LEU A 288 20.07 1.85 16.85
CA LEU A 288 20.37 1.34 18.19
C LEU A 288 20.53 -0.18 18.26
N PHE A 289 19.74 -0.93 17.47
CA PHE A 289 19.66 -2.38 17.54
C PHE A 289 20.27 -3.09 16.33
N ASP A 290 21.24 -2.48 15.65
CA ASP A 290 22.04 -3.08 14.55
C ASP A 290 21.22 -3.63 13.37
N LEU A 291 20.04 -3.05 13.10
CA LEU A 291 19.26 -3.40 11.93
C LEU A 291 19.73 -2.69 10.67
N SER A 292 20.50 -1.60 10.82
CA SER A 292 20.97 -0.76 9.70
C SER A 292 21.79 -1.54 8.67
N LYS A 293 22.47 -2.61 9.08
CA LYS A 293 23.28 -3.46 8.19
C LYS A 293 22.46 -4.27 7.18
N TYR A 294 21.17 -4.50 7.46
CA TYR A 294 20.25 -5.22 6.58
C TYR A 294 19.49 -4.32 5.61
N LEU A 295 19.65 -2.99 5.71
CA LEU A 295 18.93 -2.05 4.85
C LEU A 295 19.35 -2.20 3.38
N ILE A 296 18.34 -2.25 2.49
CA ILE A 296 18.56 -2.29 1.04
C ILE A 296 17.99 -1.02 0.42
N LYS A 297 18.86 -0.23 -0.25
CA LYS A 297 18.49 1.01 -0.98
C LYS A 297 17.73 2.04 -0.12
N TYR A 298 17.99 2.06 1.16
CA TYR A 298 17.42 3.01 2.09
C TYR A 298 18.55 3.67 2.90
N GLU A 299 18.61 4.99 2.88
CA GLU A 299 19.50 5.77 3.74
C GLU A 299 18.72 6.19 4.99
N LEU A 300 19.25 5.89 6.18
CA LEU A 300 18.70 6.37 7.43
C LEU A 300 18.70 7.90 7.43
N GLN A 301 17.53 8.46 7.73
CA GLN A 301 17.38 9.89 7.86
C GLN A 301 17.89 10.38 9.23
N ASP A 302 17.72 11.66 9.53
CA ASP A 302 18.13 12.24 10.80
C ASP A 302 17.62 11.40 11.98
N SER A 303 18.53 10.68 12.60
CA SER A 303 18.24 9.82 13.74
C SER A 303 17.94 10.68 14.97
N LEU A 304 17.00 10.24 15.82
CA LEU A 304 16.73 10.83 17.13
C LEU A 304 17.85 10.54 18.15
N LEU A 305 18.97 9.95 17.72
CA LEU A 305 20.13 9.68 18.57
C LEU A 305 20.83 10.98 18.95
N VAL A 306 20.88 11.28 20.22
CA VAL A 306 21.46 12.52 20.78
C VAL A 306 22.93 12.69 20.38
N ASN A 307 23.69 11.60 20.26
CA ASN A 307 25.12 11.64 19.96
C ASN A 307 25.46 11.85 18.48
N LYS A 308 24.51 11.82 17.56
CA LYS A 308 24.70 12.08 16.12
C LYS A 308 24.35 13.51 15.69
N LEU A 309 24.13 14.42 16.63
CA LEU A 309 23.74 15.81 16.35
C LEU A 309 24.84 16.70 15.74
N LYS A 310 26.03 16.17 15.46
CA LYS A 310 26.97 16.87 14.56
C LYS A 310 26.60 16.48 13.13
N LYS A 311 25.66 17.22 12.56
CA LYS A 311 25.38 17.25 11.13
C LYS A 311 26.65 17.52 10.35
N GLU A 312 27.34 16.50 9.90
CA GLU A 312 28.07 16.62 8.67
C GLU A 312 26.99 16.78 7.59
N LYS A 313 26.88 17.99 7.07
CA LYS A 313 26.07 18.29 5.88
C LYS A 313 26.64 17.42 4.74
N HIS A 314 26.14 16.20 4.64
CA HIS A 314 26.23 15.50 3.37
C HIS A 314 25.32 16.24 2.38
N ILE A 315 25.96 17.12 1.61
CA ILE A 315 25.40 17.64 0.36
C ILE A 315 25.37 16.43 -0.61
N GLY A 316 24.59 15.41 -0.28
CA GLY A 316 24.26 14.33 -1.18
C GLY A 316 23.28 14.88 -2.22
N ASN A 317 23.45 14.49 -3.49
CA ASN A 317 22.66 14.85 -4.66
C ASN A 317 21.15 14.94 -4.37
N GLN A 318 20.69 16.06 -3.82
CA GLN A 318 19.27 16.34 -3.68
C GLN A 318 18.70 16.49 -5.08
N ARG A 319 17.93 15.52 -5.52
CA ARG A 319 17.18 15.64 -6.77
C ARG A 319 16.34 16.90 -6.70
N LEU A 320 16.39 17.71 -7.76
CA LEU A 320 15.52 18.87 -7.88
C LEU A 320 14.06 18.40 -7.79
N ALA A 321 13.23 19.14 -7.05
CA ALA A 321 11.81 18.77 -6.82
C ALA A 321 11.05 18.45 -8.12
N LYS A 322 11.37 19.13 -9.23
CA LYS A 322 10.79 18.88 -10.56
C LYS A 322 11.06 17.47 -11.12
N ASN A 323 12.08 16.77 -10.61
CA ASN A 323 12.45 15.43 -11.06
C ASN A 323 11.99 14.34 -10.06
N MET A 324 11.30 14.72 -8.99
CA MET A 324 10.76 13.78 -8.00
C MET A 324 9.42 13.23 -8.49
N THR A 325 9.12 11.99 -8.08
CA THR A 325 7.76 11.45 -8.20
C THR A 325 6.84 12.12 -7.17
N ILE A 326 5.53 11.96 -7.33
CA ILE A 326 4.56 12.47 -6.34
C ILE A 326 4.82 11.83 -4.97
N ASN A 327 5.11 10.52 -4.95
CA ASN A 327 5.42 9.82 -3.70
C ASN A 327 6.74 10.33 -3.09
N GLU A 328 7.80 10.52 -3.88
CA GLU A 328 9.07 11.08 -3.40
C GLU A 328 8.88 12.50 -2.83
N LEU A 329 8.04 13.32 -3.46
CA LEU A 329 7.75 14.68 -3.01
C LEU A 329 6.97 14.69 -1.69
N ALA A 330 5.93 13.84 -1.56
CA ALA A 330 5.17 13.71 -0.31
C ALA A 330 6.06 13.20 0.83
N ARG A 331 6.89 12.19 0.57
CA ARG A 331 7.90 11.69 1.54
C ARG A 331 8.84 12.78 1.99
N LYS A 332 9.41 13.55 1.05
CA LYS A 332 10.30 14.65 1.37
C LYS A 332 9.60 15.67 2.26
N TYR A 333 8.39 16.07 1.93
CA TYR A 333 7.60 17.01 2.72
C TYR A 333 7.45 16.56 4.18
N PHE A 334 6.97 15.32 4.39
CA PHE A 334 6.77 14.82 5.75
C PHE A 334 8.08 14.59 6.50
N ASN A 335 9.13 14.15 5.82
CA ASN A 335 10.44 14.00 6.43
C ASN A 335 11.01 15.36 6.92
N ASP A 336 10.80 16.43 6.13
CA ASP A 336 11.29 17.77 6.47
C ASP A 336 10.54 18.35 7.69
N ILE A 337 9.24 18.02 7.87
CA ILE A 337 8.43 18.56 8.97
C ILE A 337 8.36 17.68 10.23
N GLU A 338 8.76 16.40 10.14
CA GLU A 338 8.55 15.41 11.21
C GLU A 338 9.16 15.80 12.55
N GLY A 339 10.36 16.41 12.53
CA GLY A 339 11.07 16.80 13.75
C GLY A 339 10.34 17.85 14.59
N GLU A 340 9.70 18.81 13.95
CA GLU A 340 9.04 19.94 14.62
C GLU A 340 7.51 19.78 14.68
N TYR A 341 6.91 19.21 13.65
CA TYR A 341 5.46 19.19 13.45
C TYR A 341 4.87 17.77 13.38
N PHE A 342 5.37 16.84 14.20
CA PHE A 342 4.85 15.46 14.23
C PHE A 342 3.34 15.37 14.48
N ASN A 343 2.73 16.38 15.14
CA ASN A 343 1.29 16.45 15.34
C ASN A 343 0.51 16.62 14.02
N VAL A 344 1.09 17.29 13.01
CA VAL A 344 0.49 17.44 11.69
C VAL A 344 0.37 16.08 11.02
N ILE A 345 1.43 15.27 11.10
CA ILE A 345 1.45 13.90 10.57
C ILE A 345 0.35 13.06 11.21
N ALA A 346 0.25 13.11 12.54
CA ALA A 346 -0.80 12.41 13.27
C ALA A 346 -2.22 12.90 12.90
N THR A 347 -2.37 14.21 12.62
CA THR A 347 -3.66 14.78 12.21
C THR A 347 -4.06 14.30 10.81
N VAL A 348 -3.14 14.28 9.85
CA VAL A 348 -3.38 13.76 8.49
C VAL A 348 -3.85 12.31 8.58
N LEU A 349 -3.15 11.47 9.35
CA LEU A 349 -3.52 10.07 9.52
C LEU A 349 -4.90 9.90 10.16
N ARG A 350 -5.19 10.62 11.26
CA ARG A 350 -6.50 10.57 11.92
C ARG A 350 -7.64 11.07 11.03
N THR A 351 -7.36 12.01 10.13
CA THR A 351 -8.35 12.47 9.15
C THR A 351 -8.61 11.38 8.12
N GLY A 352 -7.56 10.72 7.62
CA GLY A 352 -7.71 9.58 6.72
C GLY A 352 -8.50 8.42 7.35
N ASP A 353 -8.24 8.11 8.62
CA ASP A 353 -8.95 7.06 9.37
C ASP A 353 -10.46 7.33 9.58
N LYS A 354 -10.89 8.57 9.46
CA LYS A 354 -12.31 8.96 9.59
C LYS A 354 -13.07 8.95 8.27
N LEU A 355 -12.37 8.70 7.17
CA LEU A 355 -13.03 8.55 5.88
C LEU A 355 -13.71 7.18 5.83
N ASP A 356 -15.02 7.18 5.70
CA ASP A 356 -15.79 5.96 5.53
C ASP A 356 -15.57 5.39 4.13
N GLU A 357 -15.63 4.06 4.02
CA GLU A 357 -15.75 3.43 2.72
C GLU A 357 -17.11 3.80 2.12
N PRO A 358 -17.19 4.08 0.81
CA PRO A 358 -18.47 4.19 0.15
C PRO A 358 -19.31 2.97 0.50
N LEU A 359 -20.59 3.18 0.82
CA LEU A 359 -21.50 2.07 1.11
C LEU A 359 -21.48 1.09 -0.07
N ALA A 360 -21.06 -0.14 0.21
CA ALA A 360 -21.07 -1.21 -0.78
C ALA A 360 -22.53 -1.45 -1.21
N THR A 361 -22.84 -1.03 -2.43
CA THR A 361 -24.10 -1.39 -3.08
C THR A 361 -23.93 -2.75 -3.75
N LEU A 362 -24.90 -3.63 -3.61
CA LEU A 362 -24.90 -4.93 -4.28
C LEU A 362 -24.66 -4.73 -5.80
N GLY A 363 -23.56 -5.27 -6.32
CA GLY A 363 -23.19 -5.14 -7.73
C GLY A 363 -22.11 -4.10 -8.03
N GLU A 364 -21.36 -3.65 -7.00
CA GLU A 364 -20.25 -2.71 -7.21
C GLU A 364 -19.18 -3.27 -8.16
N LYS A 365 -18.82 -2.45 -9.14
CA LYS A 365 -17.73 -2.73 -10.05
C LYS A 365 -16.38 -2.42 -9.38
N HIS A 366 -15.40 -3.26 -9.62
CA HIS A 366 -14.05 -3.08 -9.11
C HIS A 366 -13.05 -2.78 -10.23
N CYS A 367 -12.15 -1.84 -9.98
CA CYS A 367 -11.10 -1.48 -10.93
C CYS A 367 -10.23 -2.70 -11.26
N ARG A 368 -10.11 -3.04 -12.52
CA ARG A 368 -9.32 -4.20 -12.99
C ARG A 368 -7.84 -4.11 -12.61
N ILE A 369 -7.30 -2.89 -12.47
CA ILE A 369 -5.88 -2.68 -12.15
C ILE A 369 -5.63 -2.68 -10.65
N CYS A 370 -6.30 -1.82 -9.88
CA CYS A 370 -6.01 -1.65 -8.45
C CYS A 370 -7.03 -2.28 -7.51
N LYS A 371 -8.09 -2.89 -8.06
CA LYS A 371 -9.18 -3.54 -7.31
C LYS A 371 -9.97 -2.63 -6.36
N SER A 372 -9.84 -1.31 -6.48
CA SER A 372 -10.69 -0.38 -5.73
C SER A 372 -12.08 -0.31 -6.35
N THR A 373 -13.08 0.00 -5.52
CA THR A 373 -14.45 0.23 -5.97
C THR A 373 -14.48 1.33 -7.04
N VAL A 374 -15.20 1.11 -8.12
CA VAL A 374 -15.42 2.06 -9.20
C VAL A 374 -16.84 2.58 -9.09
N HIS A 375 -16.99 3.89 -8.99
CA HIS A 375 -18.28 4.53 -9.06
C HIS A 375 -18.79 4.50 -10.50
N ASP A 376 -20.07 4.32 -10.68
CA ASP A 376 -20.69 4.34 -12.00
C ASP A 376 -20.35 5.63 -12.74
N ASP A 377 -20.08 5.46 -14.05
CA ASP A 377 -19.90 6.57 -14.99
C ASP A 377 -18.73 7.53 -14.67
N VAL A 378 -17.56 6.95 -14.31
CA VAL A 378 -16.32 7.73 -14.04
C VAL A 378 -15.98 8.65 -15.23
N SER A 379 -16.17 8.18 -16.43
CA SER A 379 -15.93 8.95 -17.67
C SER A 379 -16.84 10.15 -17.79
N LYS A 380 -18.12 9.98 -17.46
CA LYS A 380 -19.09 11.08 -17.44
C LYS A 380 -18.79 12.07 -16.33
N TRP A 381 -18.48 11.58 -15.14
CA TRP A 381 -18.08 12.43 -14.01
C TRP A 381 -16.85 13.29 -14.36
N LEU A 382 -15.82 12.70 -14.98
CA LEU A 382 -14.65 13.43 -15.47
C LEU A 382 -15.01 14.55 -16.43
N ARG A 383 -15.90 14.28 -17.36
CA ARG A 383 -16.40 15.27 -18.31
C ARG A 383 -17.14 16.38 -17.57
N ASP A 384 -18.04 16.02 -16.67
CA ASP A 384 -18.90 16.95 -15.97
C ASP A 384 -18.12 17.89 -15.04
N ILE A 385 -16.99 17.44 -14.45
CA ILE A 385 -16.11 18.30 -13.65
C ILE A 385 -15.14 19.14 -14.47
N THR A 386 -14.85 18.78 -15.72
CA THR A 386 -13.90 19.49 -16.58
C THR A 386 -14.57 20.48 -17.54
N VAL A 387 -15.85 20.31 -17.79
CA VAL A 387 -16.64 21.18 -18.67
C VAL A 387 -17.60 21.98 -17.81
N ASN A 388 -17.40 23.28 -17.73
CA ASN A 388 -18.39 24.16 -17.10
C ASN A 388 -19.70 24.08 -17.90
N VAL A 389 -20.78 23.72 -17.24
CA VAL A 389 -22.13 23.85 -17.80
C VAL A 389 -22.33 25.33 -18.10
N GLY A 390 -22.70 25.65 -19.33
CA GLY A 390 -22.98 27.02 -19.70
C GLY A 390 -24.01 27.62 -18.74
N GLN A 391 -23.83 28.90 -18.40
CA GLN A 391 -24.81 29.57 -17.55
C GLN A 391 -26.18 29.58 -18.25
N PRO A 392 -27.29 29.46 -17.51
CA PRO A 392 -28.62 29.57 -18.11
C PRO A 392 -28.74 30.89 -18.87
N LEU A 393 -29.32 30.86 -20.07
CA LEU A 393 -29.60 32.05 -20.85
C LEU A 393 -30.75 32.83 -20.18
N GLU A 394 -30.43 33.91 -19.50
CA GLU A 394 -31.40 34.67 -18.70
C GLU A 394 -32.16 35.72 -19.53
N SER A 395 -31.47 36.41 -20.44
CA SER A 395 -32.05 37.50 -21.26
C SER A 395 -32.53 37.01 -22.62
N GLN A 396 -33.51 37.74 -23.19
CA GLN A 396 -33.96 37.47 -24.56
C GLN A 396 -32.84 37.68 -25.57
N LEU A 397 -31.99 38.69 -25.35
CA LEU A 397 -30.84 38.98 -26.22
C LEU A 397 -29.85 37.78 -26.25
N GLU A 398 -29.58 37.17 -25.12
CA GLU A 398 -28.70 35.99 -25.03
C GLU A 398 -29.30 34.80 -25.79
N ARG A 399 -30.59 34.58 -25.67
CA ARG A 399 -31.30 33.55 -26.44
C ARG A 399 -31.22 33.77 -27.92
N ASP A 400 -31.44 34.99 -28.38
CA ASP A 400 -31.37 35.37 -29.80
C ASP A 400 -29.93 35.21 -30.35
N LEU A 401 -28.93 35.57 -29.56
CA LEU A 401 -27.52 35.35 -29.88
C LEU A 401 -27.14 33.89 -29.94
N HIS A 402 -27.62 33.11 -28.99
CA HIS A 402 -27.40 31.65 -28.96
C HIS A 402 -28.06 30.96 -30.16
N GLU A 403 -29.28 31.35 -30.53
CA GLU A 403 -29.97 30.81 -31.71
C GLU A 403 -29.23 31.13 -33.00
N LYS A 404 -28.73 32.36 -33.14
CA LYS A 404 -27.88 32.76 -34.27
C LYS A 404 -26.57 31.97 -34.32
N TRP A 405 -25.96 31.73 -33.17
CA TRP A 405 -24.76 30.90 -33.08
C TRP A 405 -25.07 29.44 -33.41
N ALA A 406 -26.13 28.85 -32.83
CA ALA A 406 -26.51 27.47 -33.05
C ALA A 406 -26.82 27.14 -34.51
N THR A 407 -27.39 28.12 -35.26
CA THR A 407 -27.67 28.00 -36.68
C THR A 407 -26.48 28.36 -37.59
N SER A 408 -25.41 28.89 -37.03
CA SER A 408 -24.19 29.19 -37.78
C SER A 408 -23.42 27.90 -38.15
N HIS A 409 -22.52 27.97 -39.12
CA HIS A 409 -21.65 26.86 -39.52
C HIS A 409 -20.87 26.29 -38.31
N ILE A 410 -20.32 27.17 -37.49
CA ILE A 410 -19.57 26.78 -36.28
C ILE A 410 -20.49 26.10 -35.26
N GLY A 411 -21.68 26.60 -35.03
CA GLY A 411 -22.65 26.03 -34.12
C GLY A 411 -23.11 24.62 -34.55
N LEU A 412 -23.36 24.45 -35.85
CA LEU A 412 -23.72 23.17 -36.43
C LEU A 412 -22.58 22.13 -36.33
N GLU A 413 -21.33 22.52 -36.62
CA GLU A 413 -20.17 21.68 -36.47
C GLU A 413 -19.95 21.30 -35.01
N THR A 414 -20.10 22.24 -34.10
CA THR A 414 -19.97 22.00 -32.65
C THR A 414 -21.04 21.03 -32.16
N THR A 415 -22.29 21.18 -32.62
CA THR A 415 -23.38 20.27 -32.26
C THR A 415 -23.16 18.88 -32.81
N ALA A 416 -22.74 18.77 -34.08
CA ALA A 416 -22.39 17.48 -34.69
C ALA A 416 -21.24 16.79 -33.94
N TYR A 417 -20.24 17.54 -33.52
CA TYR A 417 -19.14 17.08 -32.71
C TYR A 417 -19.61 16.52 -31.36
N TYR A 418 -20.46 17.24 -30.62
CA TYR A 418 -20.99 16.76 -29.35
C TYR A 418 -21.87 15.51 -29.51
N GLN A 419 -22.68 15.45 -30.58
CA GLN A 419 -23.49 14.27 -30.89
C GLN A 419 -22.62 13.03 -31.22
N LEU A 420 -21.55 13.23 -32.00
CA LEU A 420 -20.60 12.14 -32.28
C LEU A 420 -19.92 11.69 -31.02
N ARG A 421 -19.48 12.60 -30.19
CA ARG A 421 -18.90 12.33 -28.88
C ARG A 421 -19.83 11.47 -28.03
N ASP A 422 -21.09 11.87 -27.87
CA ASP A 422 -22.05 11.19 -27.01
C ASP A 422 -22.35 9.77 -27.52
N ARG A 423 -22.45 9.56 -28.84
CA ARG A 423 -22.59 8.22 -29.43
C ARG A 423 -21.38 7.31 -29.17
N VAL A 424 -20.16 7.84 -29.23
CA VAL A 424 -18.94 7.06 -28.94
C VAL A 424 -18.89 6.65 -27.47
N TRP A 425 -19.46 7.48 -26.58
CA TRP A 425 -19.51 7.19 -25.15
C TRP A 425 -20.62 6.17 -24.79
N GLU A 426 -21.75 6.18 -25.49
CA GLU A 426 -22.85 5.24 -25.27
C GLU A 426 -22.55 3.81 -25.73
N HIS A 427 -21.60 3.62 -26.62
CA HIS A 427 -21.26 2.32 -27.23
C HIS A 427 -19.87 1.79 -26.81
N GLY A 428 -19.20 2.46 -25.90
CA GLY A 428 -17.92 1.96 -25.35
C GLY A 428 -18.18 0.81 -24.38
N ASP A 429 -17.51 -0.34 -24.59
CA ASP A 429 -17.45 -1.38 -23.59
C ASP A 429 -16.88 -0.76 -22.30
N ASP A 430 -17.72 -0.61 -21.29
CA ASP A 430 -17.36 -0.04 -20.00
C ASP A 430 -16.31 -0.95 -19.33
N VAL A 431 -15.07 -0.54 -19.45
CA VAL A 431 -14.00 -1.18 -18.70
C VAL A 431 -13.98 -0.55 -17.32
N ASP A 432 -14.13 -1.37 -16.32
CA ASP A 432 -14.12 -0.98 -14.93
C ASP A 432 -12.71 -0.51 -14.51
N LEU A 433 -12.42 0.78 -14.73
CA LEU A 433 -11.20 1.45 -14.27
C LEU A 433 -11.55 2.64 -13.39
N CYS A 434 -10.91 2.73 -12.22
CA CYS A 434 -11.04 3.91 -11.40
C CYS A 434 -10.30 5.11 -12.01
N TYR A 435 -10.72 6.31 -11.65
CA TYR A 435 -10.10 7.57 -12.12
C TYR A 435 -8.57 7.59 -11.95
N GLY A 436 -8.07 7.20 -10.77
CA GLY A 436 -6.64 7.21 -10.51
C GLY A 436 -5.85 6.27 -11.43
N CYS A 437 -6.43 5.13 -11.83
CA CYS A 437 -5.79 4.22 -12.78
C CYS A 437 -5.85 4.77 -14.21
N ILE A 438 -6.94 5.39 -14.61
CA ILE A 438 -7.02 6.08 -15.90
C ILE A 438 -5.93 7.16 -16.00
N VAL A 439 -5.77 7.99 -14.98
CA VAL A 439 -4.72 9.04 -14.93
C VAL A 439 -3.31 8.42 -14.96
N THR A 440 -3.08 7.35 -14.21
CA THR A 440 -1.78 6.67 -14.22
C THR A 440 -1.45 6.11 -15.61
N MET A 441 -2.41 5.45 -16.26
CA MET A 441 -2.21 4.86 -17.59
C MET A 441 -2.12 5.90 -18.70
N GLN A 442 -2.56 7.13 -18.48
CA GLN A 442 -2.41 8.24 -19.43
C GLN A 442 -0.95 8.50 -19.82
N GLY A 443 0.01 8.17 -18.96
CA GLY A 443 1.43 8.29 -19.24
C GLY A 443 2.02 7.19 -20.13
N VAL A 444 1.26 6.15 -20.48
CA VAL A 444 1.76 5.00 -21.26
C VAL A 444 1.72 5.31 -22.76
N LYS A 445 2.89 5.29 -23.42
CA LYS A 445 3.01 5.74 -24.83
C LYS A 445 2.26 4.86 -25.82
N ASN A 446 2.24 3.57 -25.63
CA ASN A 446 1.65 2.60 -26.55
C ASN A 446 0.22 2.23 -26.17
N LEU A 447 -0.42 2.93 -25.28
CA LEU A 447 -1.82 2.80 -24.89
C LEU A 447 -2.31 1.36 -24.59
N ASN A 448 -1.49 0.35 -24.82
CA ASN A 448 -1.78 -1.07 -24.62
C ASN A 448 -1.01 -1.57 -23.40
N VAL A 449 -1.71 -1.84 -22.32
CA VAL A 449 -1.10 -2.37 -21.09
C VAL A 449 -1.67 -3.76 -20.85
N PRO A 450 -0.87 -4.79 -20.99
CA PRO A 450 -1.30 -6.13 -20.63
C PRO A 450 -1.50 -6.22 -19.12
N TRP A 451 -2.63 -6.76 -18.72
CA TRP A 451 -2.98 -6.92 -17.31
C TRP A 451 -3.69 -8.24 -17.07
N PRO A 452 -3.41 -8.96 -15.99
CA PRO A 452 -4.08 -10.22 -15.68
C PRO A 452 -5.60 -10.06 -15.58
N LYS A 453 -6.36 -10.97 -16.15
CA LYS A 453 -7.82 -11.02 -15.99
C LYS A 453 -8.16 -11.14 -14.50
N ASN A 454 -9.23 -10.45 -14.09
CA ASN A 454 -9.86 -10.76 -12.83
C ASN A 454 -10.59 -12.10 -12.99
N ASN A 455 -10.23 -13.10 -12.21
CA ASN A 455 -10.97 -14.36 -12.18
C ASN A 455 -12.30 -14.14 -11.44
N GLU A 456 -13.31 -13.68 -12.17
CA GLU A 456 -14.71 -13.69 -11.66
C GLU A 456 -15.19 -15.12 -11.38
N GLN A 457 -14.59 -16.11 -12.04
CA GLN A 457 -14.89 -17.53 -11.78
C GLN A 457 -14.47 -17.96 -10.38
N GLU A 458 -13.31 -17.56 -9.86
CA GLU A 458 -12.92 -17.85 -8.47
C GLU A 458 -13.91 -17.21 -7.46
N LEU A 459 -14.45 -16.04 -7.77
CA LEU A 459 -15.46 -15.40 -6.91
C LEU A 459 -16.81 -16.13 -6.99
N ASN A 460 -17.22 -16.55 -8.17
CA ASN A 460 -18.46 -17.30 -8.37
C ASN A 460 -18.38 -18.73 -7.82
N GLU A 461 -17.23 -19.40 -7.89
CA GLU A 461 -17.00 -20.69 -7.24
C GLU A 461 -17.03 -20.57 -5.71
N VAL A 462 -16.42 -19.51 -5.16
CA VAL A 462 -16.50 -19.21 -3.71
C VAL A 462 -17.92 -18.87 -3.30
N LEU A 463 -18.65 -18.10 -4.08
CA LEU A 463 -20.07 -17.79 -3.80
C LEU A 463 -20.98 -19.03 -3.95
N ALA A 464 -20.68 -19.94 -4.89
CA ALA A 464 -21.41 -21.19 -5.04
C ALA A 464 -21.16 -22.16 -3.88
N GLU A 465 -19.97 -22.18 -3.28
CA GLU A 465 -19.67 -22.95 -2.07
C GLU A 465 -20.36 -22.39 -0.80
N TYR A 466 -20.75 -21.12 -0.80
CA TYR A 466 -21.41 -20.45 0.33
C TYR A 466 -22.90 -20.21 0.14
N SER A 467 -23.48 -20.59 -1.00
CA SER A 467 -24.95 -20.67 -1.11
C SER A 467 -25.45 -21.89 -0.33
N LEU A 468 -25.74 -21.67 0.94
CA LEU A 468 -26.51 -22.62 1.76
C LEU A 468 -27.90 -22.80 1.12
N GLU A 469 -28.26 -24.04 0.83
CA GLU A 469 -29.63 -24.48 0.54
C GLU A 469 -30.61 -24.05 1.66
#